data_a29159208fb2fbc70ec8cdf45210e8e2
#
_entry.id   a29159208fb2fbc70ec8cdf45210e8e2
#
_cell.length_a   1.000
_cell.length_b   1.000
_cell.length_c   1.000
_cell.angle_alpha   90.00
_cell.angle_beta   90.00
_cell.angle_gamma   90.00
#
_symmetry.space_group_name_H-M   'P 1'
#
loop_
_entity.id
_entity.type
_entity.pdbx_description
1 polymer ?
#
loop_
_entity_poly.entity_id
_entity_poly.type
_entity_poly.pdbx_seq_one_letter_code
_entity_poly.pdbx_strand_id
1 'polypeptide(L)'
;DSYRGTRVSLGMQNDNMHYLLEAGEELQSPEAILSFGDGLSALSNQLQSMVKKYIAATSPLPYFPILLNSWEACYFNFTGEKIIELAREGKALGMNLLVMDDGWFGKRDTDFSGLGDWVTNEEKLGMSLESLGHRLEEEGMHFGIWIEPEMVNEDSALYRAHPDYAL
;
A
#
# COMPACT_ATOMS: atom_id res chain seq x y z
N ASP A 1 8.87 -42.18 -7.54
CA ASP A 1 9.40 -41.78 -8.83
C ASP A 1 10.84 -42.23 -9.01
N SER A 2 11.11 -42.94 -10.07
CA SER A 2 12.44 -43.54 -10.35
C SER A 2 13.53 -42.50 -10.69
N TYR A 3 13.12 -41.24 -10.85
CA TYR A 3 14.04 -40.12 -11.12
C TYR A 3 14.08 -39.23 -9.89
N ARG A 4 15.19 -39.29 -9.15
CA ARG A 4 15.48 -38.42 -7.99
C ARG A 4 15.74 -36.97 -8.46
N GLY A 5 14.74 -36.33 -9.04
CA GLY A 5 14.82 -34.97 -9.52
C GLY A 5 13.76 -34.08 -8.86
N THR A 6 14.10 -32.83 -8.59
CA THR A 6 13.18 -31.81 -8.15
C THR A 6 12.67 -31.03 -9.38
N ARG A 7 11.37 -30.97 -9.56
CA ARG A 7 10.73 -30.08 -10.55
C ARG A 7 10.27 -28.81 -9.86
N VAL A 8 10.64 -27.69 -10.42
CA VAL A 8 10.14 -26.36 -9.99
C VAL A 8 9.31 -25.79 -11.13
N SER A 9 8.12 -25.33 -10.84
CA SER A 9 7.24 -24.64 -11.79
C SER A 9 6.93 -23.25 -11.24
N LEU A 10 7.03 -22.25 -12.09
CA LEU A 10 6.71 -20.85 -11.82
C LEU A 10 5.71 -20.39 -12.86
N GLY A 11 4.73 -19.61 -12.47
CA GLY A 11 3.71 -19.10 -13.37
C GLY A 11 2.65 -18.30 -12.61
N MET A 12 1.73 -17.75 -13.36
CA MET A 12 0.54 -17.15 -12.75
C MET A 12 -0.37 -18.24 -12.19
N GLN A 13 -0.97 -17.98 -11.04
CA GLN A 13 -2.00 -18.85 -10.50
C GLN A 13 -3.22 -18.81 -11.41
N ASN A 14 -3.73 -19.96 -11.77
CA ASN A 14 -4.85 -20.10 -12.71
C ASN A 14 -6.20 -20.39 -12.03
N ASP A 15 -6.26 -20.35 -10.69
CA ASP A 15 -7.51 -20.50 -9.96
C ASP A 15 -8.43 -19.33 -10.29
N ASN A 16 -9.61 -19.64 -10.86
CA ASN A 16 -10.60 -18.66 -11.31
C ASN A 16 -10.08 -17.65 -12.38
N MET A 17 -8.96 -17.91 -13.03
CA MET A 17 -8.43 -17.07 -14.09
C MET A 17 -8.78 -17.68 -15.46
N HIS A 18 -9.57 -16.94 -16.24
CA HIS A 18 -9.85 -17.25 -17.63
C HIS A 18 -9.45 -16.06 -18.48
N TYR A 19 -8.44 -16.22 -19.30
CA TYR A 19 -7.99 -15.20 -20.24
C TYR A 19 -8.11 -15.73 -21.67
N LEU A 20 -8.90 -15.05 -22.49
CA LEU A 20 -9.01 -15.34 -23.91
C LEU A 20 -7.92 -14.56 -24.64
N LEU A 21 -6.97 -15.28 -25.23
CA LEU A 21 -5.92 -14.71 -26.05
C LEU A 21 -6.33 -14.83 -27.52
N GLU A 22 -6.59 -13.70 -28.15
CA GLU A 22 -6.98 -13.64 -29.55
C GLU A 22 -5.76 -13.84 -30.48
N ALA A 23 -6.03 -14.17 -31.74
CA ALA A 23 -4.93 -14.40 -32.71
C ALA A 23 -4.11 -13.11 -32.94
N GLY A 24 -2.84 -13.17 -32.63
CA GLY A 24 -1.91 -12.05 -32.76
C GLY A 24 -1.74 -11.23 -31.47
N GLU A 25 -2.46 -11.54 -30.40
CA GLU A 25 -2.24 -10.95 -29.09
C GLU A 25 -1.11 -11.68 -28.31
N GLU A 26 -0.49 -10.95 -27.41
CA GLU A 26 0.55 -11.46 -26.51
C GLU A 26 0.15 -11.19 -25.06
N LEU A 27 0.25 -12.21 -24.21
CA LEU A 27 0.13 -12.08 -22.77
C LEU A 27 1.52 -12.08 -22.13
N GLN A 28 1.91 -10.97 -21.54
CA GLN A 28 3.13 -10.89 -20.75
C GLN A 28 2.86 -11.26 -19.30
N SER A 29 3.44 -12.36 -18.83
CA SER A 29 3.38 -12.73 -17.42
C SER A 29 4.28 -11.83 -16.57
N PRO A 30 4.02 -11.71 -15.25
CA PRO A 30 4.99 -11.12 -14.34
C PRO A 30 6.34 -11.79 -14.41
N GLU A 31 7.40 -11.02 -14.17
CA GLU A 31 8.76 -11.56 -14.11
C GLU A 31 8.91 -12.57 -12.96
N ALA A 32 9.55 -13.68 -13.23
CA ALA A 32 9.86 -14.68 -12.23
C ALA A 32 11.36 -14.66 -11.91
N ILE A 33 11.69 -14.70 -10.63
CA ILE A 33 13.07 -14.69 -10.16
C ILE A 33 13.44 -16.06 -9.63
N LEU A 34 14.47 -16.65 -10.21
CA LEU A 34 15.07 -17.90 -9.74
C LEU A 34 16.45 -17.59 -9.15
N SER A 35 16.66 -17.99 -7.90
CA SER A 35 17.95 -17.88 -7.22
C SER A 35 18.41 -19.24 -6.76
N PHE A 36 19.72 -19.50 -6.84
CA PHE A 36 20.33 -20.70 -6.33
C PHE A 36 21.67 -20.39 -5.69
N GLY A 37 22.04 -21.17 -4.70
CA GLY A 37 23.28 -20.93 -3.95
C GLY A 37 23.51 -21.99 -2.88
N ASP A 38 24.63 -21.89 -2.21
CA ASP A 38 25.04 -22.81 -1.15
C ASP A 38 24.47 -22.35 0.20
N GLY A 39 23.32 -22.88 0.53
CA GLY A 39 22.61 -22.60 1.79
C GLY A 39 21.70 -21.37 1.77
N LEU A 40 20.82 -21.31 2.76
CA LEU A 40 19.76 -20.28 2.86
C LEU A 40 20.32 -18.85 3.01
N SER A 41 21.45 -18.69 3.70
CA SER A 41 22.08 -17.37 3.86
C SER A 41 22.55 -16.80 2.52
N ALA A 42 23.12 -17.64 1.64
CA ALA A 42 23.54 -17.21 0.31
C ALA A 42 22.34 -16.79 -0.54
N LEU A 43 21.28 -17.58 -0.52
CA LEU A 43 20.01 -17.26 -1.23
C LEU A 43 19.38 -15.97 -0.73
N SER A 44 19.28 -15.79 0.61
CA SER A 44 18.75 -14.59 1.21
C SER A 44 19.54 -13.34 0.83
N ASN A 45 20.87 -13.41 0.89
CA ASN A 45 21.73 -12.29 0.50
C ASN A 45 21.60 -11.92 -0.99
N GLN A 46 21.44 -12.91 -1.87
CA GLN A 46 21.23 -12.67 -3.30
C GLN A 46 19.90 -11.94 -3.54
N LEU A 47 18.81 -12.42 -2.94
CA LEU A 47 17.49 -11.78 -3.08
C LEU A 47 17.47 -10.36 -2.49
N GLN A 48 18.05 -10.15 -1.30
CA GLN A 48 18.18 -8.83 -0.69
C GLN A 48 19.01 -7.87 -1.56
N SER A 49 20.08 -8.36 -2.14
CA SER A 49 20.94 -7.56 -3.04
C SER A 49 20.19 -7.17 -4.31
N MET A 50 19.38 -8.08 -4.86
CA MET A 50 18.53 -7.81 -6.01
C MET A 50 17.48 -6.75 -5.68
N VAL A 51 16.74 -6.91 -4.57
CA VAL A 51 15.75 -5.93 -4.11
C VAL A 51 16.41 -4.57 -3.89
N LYS A 52 17.56 -4.53 -3.21
CA LYS A 52 18.29 -3.27 -2.97
C LYS A 52 18.71 -2.59 -4.27
N LYS A 53 19.17 -3.36 -5.26
CA LYS A 53 19.70 -2.82 -6.52
C LYS A 53 18.61 -2.36 -7.48
N TYR A 54 17.52 -3.11 -7.59
CA TYR A 54 16.55 -2.94 -8.68
C TYR A 54 15.20 -2.38 -8.21
N ILE A 55 14.85 -2.53 -6.93
CA ILE A 55 13.57 -2.08 -6.37
C ILE A 55 13.78 -0.89 -5.44
N ALA A 56 14.55 -1.07 -4.37
CA ALA A 56 14.74 -0.03 -3.36
C ALA A 56 15.61 1.15 -3.82
N ALA A 57 16.41 0.98 -4.88
CA ALA A 57 17.23 2.06 -5.45
C ALA A 57 16.40 3.22 -6.03
N THR A 58 15.10 3.01 -6.25
CA THR A 58 14.17 4.04 -6.74
C THR A 58 13.50 4.84 -5.64
N SER A 59 13.82 4.57 -4.37
CA SER A 59 13.26 5.34 -3.24
C SER A 59 13.64 6.82 -3.37
N PRO A 60 12.66 7.74 -3.30
CA PRO A 60 12.92 9.17 -3.34
C PRO A 60 13.63 9.68 -2.07
N LEU A 61 13.59 8.89 -0.98
CA LEU A 61 14.23 9.25 0.29
C LEU A 61 15.60 8.61 0.41
N PRO A 62 16.64 9.39 0.79
CA PRO A 62 18.01 8.88 0.95
C PRO A 62 18.20 8.01 2.19
N TYR A 63 17.17 7.88 3.00
CA TYR A 63 17.16 7.14 4.27
C TYR A 63 15.82 6.46 4.49
N PHE A 64 15.78 5.49 5.39
CA PHE A 64 14.52 4.90 5.85
C PHE A 64 13.91 5.81 6.94
N PRO A 65 12.71 6.36 6.72
CA PRO A 65 12.07 7.23 7.70
C PRO A 65 11.62 6.44 8.93
N ILE A 66 11.61 7.11 10.08
CA ILE A 66 10.94 6.62 11.28
C ILE A 66 9.48 7.04 11.13
N LEU A 67 8.61 6.05 10.93
CA LEU A 67 7.21 6.23 10.59
C LEU A 67 6.32 6.25 11.83
N LEU A 68 5.40 7.21 11.86
CA LEU A 68 4.27 7.28 12.78
C LEU A 68 3.00 7.00 11.99
N ASN A 69 2.29 5.93 12.32
CA ASN A 69 0.98 5.62 11.75
C ASN A 69 -0.11 6.10 12.71
N SER A 70 -1.18 6.71 12.19
CA SER A 70 -2.24 7.29 13.01
C SER A 70 -3.26 6.27 13.54
N TRP A 71 -3.27 5.03 13.05
CA TRP A 71 -4.33 4.06 13.33
C TRP A 71 -4.57 3.84 14.81
N GLU A 72 -3.57 3.33 15.52
CA GLU A 72 -3.70 3.03 16.95
C GLU A 72 -3.90 4.26 17.85
N ALA A 73 -3.55 5.44 17.36
CA ALA A 73 -3.75 6.69 18.10
C ALA A 73 -5.16 7.27 17.94
N CYS A 74 -5.79 7.06 16.80
CA CYS A 74 -7.01 7.80 16.44
C CYS A 74 -8.14 6.91 15.90
N TYR A 75 -7.84 5.73 15.34
CA TYR A 75 -8.78 4.94 14.55
C TYR A 75 -9.52 5.85 13.55
N PHE A 76 -10.82 5.76 13.43
CA PHE A 76 -11.62 6.62 12.56
C PHE A 76 -11.91 8.03 13.13
N ASN A 77 -11.53 8.31 14.39
CA ASN A 77 -11.88 9.56 15.08
C ASN A 77 -10.76 10.59 15.00
N PHE A 78 -10.61 11.24 13.87
CA PHE A 78 -9.63 12.30 13.68
C PHE A 78 -10.11 13.40 12.72
N THR A 79 -9.44 14.53 12.80
CA THR A 79 -9.50 15.67 11.88
C THR A 79 -8.09 15.98 11.38
N GLY A 80 -7.95 16.84 10.37
CA GLY A 80 -6.64 17.30 9.92
C GLY A 80 -5.81 17.95 11.03
N GLU A 81 -6.43 18.76 11.90
CA GLU A 81 -5.75 19.35 13.06
C GLU A 81 -5.22 18.29 14.02
N LYS A 82 -6.00 17.23 14.27
CA LYS A 82 -5.56 16.14 15.13
C LYS A 82 -4.37 15.38 14.55
N ILE A 83 -4.34 15.19 13.23
CA ILE A 83 -3.21 14.60 12.53
C ILE A 83 -1.95 15.47 12.65
N ILE A 84 -2.09 16.80 12.56
CA ILE A 84 -0.99 17.74 12.72
C ILE A 84 -0.45 17.73 14.16
N GLU A 85 -1.33 17.70 15.16
CA GLU A 85 -0.93 17.56 16.57
C GLU A 85 -0.11 16.28 16.79
N LEU A 86 -0.59 15.15 16.28
CA LEU A 86 0.10 13.87 16.37
C LEU A 86 1.46 13.93 15.68
N ALA A 87 1.55 14.61 14.53
CA ALA A 87 2.81 14.80 13.81
C ALA A 87 3.82 15.59 14.64
N ARG A 88 3.41 16.67 15.33
CA ARG A 88 4.28 17.46 16.21
C ARG A 88 4.85 16.62 17.35
N GLU A 89 4.00 15.81 17.99
CA GLU A 89 4.42 14.91 19.05
C GLU A 89 5.42 13.87 18.53
N GLY A 90 5.13 13.24 17.40
CA GLY A 90 6.02 12.31 16.74
C GLY A 90 7.36 12.94 16.36
N LYS A 91 7.33 14.17 15.80
CA LYS A 91 8.53 14.93 15.45
C LYS A 91 9.42 15.19 16.65
N ALA A 92 8.84 15.56 17.80
CA ALA A 92 9.58 15.78 19.04
C ALA A 92 10.30 14.51 19.53
N LEU A 93 9.80 13.32 19.16
CA LEU A 93 10.40 12.02 19.44
C LEU A 93 11.39 11.55 18.36
N GLY A 94 11.61 12.36 17.31
CA GLY A 94 12.55 12.05 16.23
C GLY A 94 11.95 11.30 15.05
N MET A 95 10.64 11.15 14.97
CA MET A 95 9.95 10.61 13.81
C MET A 95 9.94 11.64 12.66
N ASN A 96 9.87 11.20 11.43
CA ASN A 96 10.00 12.09 10.26
C ASN A 96 9.04 11.76 9.11
N LEU A 97 8.18 10.75 9.28
CA LEU A 97 7.10 10.42 8.36
C LEU A 97 5.82 10.14 9.17
N LEU A 98 4.74 10.84 8.87
CA LEU A 98 3.40 10.50 9.35
C LEU A 98 2.62 9.83 8.22
N VAL A 99 2.04 8.68 8.49
CA VAL A 99 1.07 8.02 7.63
C VAL A 99 -0.32 8.17 8.24
N MET A 100 -1.19 8.91 7.56
CA MET A 100 -2.62 8.97 7.88
C MET A 100 -3.26 7.68 7.41
N ASP A 101 -3.75 6.90 8.35
CA ASP A 101 -4.34 5.58 8.11
C ASP A 101 -5.80 5.69 7.68
N ASP A 102 -6.55 4.62 7.76
CA ASP A 102 -7.93 4.47 7.30
C ASP A 102 -8.87 5.57 7.85
N GLY A 103 -9.86 5.93 7.05
CA GLY A 103 -10.90 6.88 7.47
C GLY A 103 -10.79 8.30 6.92
N TRP A 104 -9.84 8.60 6.03
CA TRP A 104 -9.65 9.93 5.45
C TRP A 104 -10.54 10.21 4.22
N PHE A 105 -11.22 9.20 3.70
CA PHE A 105 -11.93 9.22 2.41
C PHE A 105 -13.42 8.88 2.55
N GLY A 106 -14.24 9.30 1.61
CA GLY A 106 -15.64 8.93 1.47
C GLY A 106 -16.45 9.08 2.76
N LYS A 107 -17.28 8.10 3.05
CA LYS A 107 -18.01 7.94 4.32
C LYS A 107 -17.39 6.84 5.18
N ARG A 108 -16.07 6.83 5.27
CA ARG A 108 -15.29 5.83 5.97
C ARG A 108 -15.12 6.17 7.44
N ASP A 109 -16.17 5.94 8.23
CA ASP A 109 -16.18 6.15 9.69
C ASP A 109 -16.27 4.84 10.47
N THR A 110 -16.38 3.72 9.77
CA THR A 110 -16.40 2.35 10.28
C THR A 110 -15.84 1.39 9.27
N ASP A 111 -15.54 0.15 9.67
CA ASP A 111 -15.05 -0.91 8.78
C ASP A 111 -16.09 -1.35 7.72
N PHE A 112 -17.34 -0.96 7.85
CA PHE A 112 -18.45 -1.49 7.05
C PHE A 112 -18.90 -0.59 5.90
N SER A 113 -18.27 0.58 5.72
CA SER A 113 -18.68 1.55 4.70
C SER A 113 -17.50 2.26 4.06
N GLY A 114 -17.70 2.73 2.84
CA GLY A 114 -16.83 3.68 2.14
C GLY A 114 -15.56 3.12 1.53
N LEU A 115 -15.16 1.88 1.83
CA LEU A 115 -13.96 1.29 1.22
C LEU A 115 -14.17 1.12 -0.29
N GLY A 116 -13.27 1.70 -1.07
CA GLY A 116 -13.38 1.83 -2.53
C GLY A 116 -13.63 3.27 -3.00
N ASP A 117 -14.14 4.13 -2.13
CA ASP A 117 -14.45 5.55 -2.44
C ASP A 117 -13.26 6.45 -2.12
N TRP A 118 -12.18 6.35 -2.89
CA TRP A 118 -10.91 7.06 -2.64
C TRP A 118 -10.99 8.57 -2.93
N VAL A 119 -12.02 9.22 -2.39
CA VAL A 119 -12.24 10.67 -2.48
C VAL A 119 -12.11 11.28 -1.10
N THR A 120 -11.24 12.26 -0.95
CA THR A 120 -10.99 12.92 0.33
C THR A 120 -12.27 13.41 1.00
N ASN A 121 -12.44 13.09 2.27
CA ASN A 121 -13.50 13.66 3.09
C ASN A 121 -13.01 14.97 3.74
N GLU A 122 -13.10 16.07 2.97
CA GLU A 122 -12.65 17.39 3.45
C GLU A 122 -13.50 17.93 4.59
N GLU A 123 -14.77 17.53 4.67
CA GLU A 123 -15.65 17.91 5.79
C GLU A 123 -15.11 17.33 7.10
N LYS A 124 -14.76 16.05 7.13
CA LYS A 124 -14.15 15.38 8.28
C LYS A 124 -12.78 15.92 8.62
N LEU A 125 -11.94 16.10 7.62
CA LEU A 125 -10.58 16.61 7.82
C LEU A 125 -10.58 18.10 8.21
N GLY A 126 -11.59 18.88 7.79
CA GLY A 126 -11.63 20.32 7.93
C GLY A 126 -10.67 21.06 6.98
N MET A 127 -10.05 20.34 6.04
CA MET A 127 -9.12 20.88 5.05
C MET A 127 -8.90 19.89 3.89
N SER A 128 -8.29 20.35 2.79
CA SER A 128 -7.88 19.48 1.70
C SER A 128 -6.62 18.67 2.07
N LEU A 129 -6.37 17.52 1.35
CA LEU A 129 -5.14 16.75 1.51
C LEU A 129 -3.90 17.58 1.17
N GLU A 130 -3.98 18.44 0.18
CA GLU A 130 -2.88 19.33 -0.21
C GLU A 130 -2.53 20.27 0.95
N SER A 131 -3.53 20.92 1.57
CA SER A 131 -3.33 21.78 2.73
C SER A 131 -2.75 21.02 3.92
N LEU A 132 -3.25 19.80 4.18
CA LEU A 132 -2.71 18.95 5.24
C LEU A 132 -1.25 18.59 4.98
N GLY A 133 -0.93 18.18 3.75
CA GLY A 133 0.44 17.84 3.35
C GLY A 133 1.40 19.01 3.55
N HIS A 134 1.05 20.20 3.09
CA HIS A 134 1.89 21.42 3.28
C HIS A 134 2.10 21.72 4.76
N ARG A 135 1.06 21.64 5.58
CA ARG A 135 1.20 21.90 7.02
C ARG A 135 2.08 20.87 7.72
N LEU A 136 2.04 19.61 7.30
CA LEU A 136 2.94 18.57 7.81
C LEU A 136 4.39 18.81 7.38
N GLU A 137 4.61 19.26 6.16
CA GLU A 137 5.94 19.66 5.67
C GLU A 137 6.50 20.87 6.47
N GLU A 138 5.67 21.85 6.81
CA GLU A 138 6.05 22.98 7.68
C GLU A 138 6.49 22.52 9.07
N GLU A 139 5.89 21.45 9.60
CA GLU A 139 6.31 20.79 10.84
C GLU A 139 7.56 19.89 10.65
N GLY A 140 8.08 19.80 9.42
CA GLY A 140 9.25 18.98 9.05
C GLY A 140 8.97 17.48 9.05
N MET A 141 7.72 17.09 8.78
CA MET A 141 7.28 15.70 8.63
C MET A 141 6.96 15.42 7.16
N HIS A 142 7.41 14.27 6.65
CA HIS A 142 6.88 13.74 5.41
C HIS A 142 5.45 13.22 5.64
N PHE A 143 4.65 13.22 4.58
CA PHE A 143 3.27 12.78 4.64
C PHE A 143 3.04 11.57 3.75
N GLY A 144 2.34 10.57 4.27
CA GLY A 144 1.86 9.41 3.56
C GLY A 144 0.39 9.14 3.89
N ILE A 145 -0.28 8.43 3.01
CA ILE A 145 -1.67 7.98 3.22
C ILE A 145 -1.77 6.47 3.04
N TRP A 146 -2.63 5.86 3.81
CA TRP A 146 -2.99 4.46 3.66
C TRP A 146 -4.05 4.28 2.58
N ILE A 147 -3.92 3.22 1.77
CA ILE A 147 -4.91 2.78 0.80
C ILE A 147 -4.98 1.26 0.77
N GLU A 148 -6.17 0.71 0.54
CA GLU A 148 -6.45 -0.74 0.40
C GLU A 148 -7.24 -0.98 -0.90
N PRO A 149 -6.60 -0.86 -2.07
CA PRO A 149 -7.28 -0.84 -3.36
C PRO A 149 -7.85 -2.20 -3.78
N GLU A 150 -7.46 -3.28 -3.14
CA GLU A 150 -7.92 -4.64 -3.39
C GLU A 150 -9.27 -4.97 -2.75
N MET A 151 -9.79 -4.08 -1.88
CA MET A 151 -11.02 -4.32 -1.13
C MET A 151 -12.08 -3.27 -1.44
N VAL A 152 -13.34 -3.65 -1.30
CA VAL A 152 -14.50 -2.78 -1.49
C VAL A 152 -15.59 -3.15 -0.48
N ASN A 153 -16.28 -2.14 0.07
CA ASN A 153 -17.51 -2.36 0.84
C ASN A 153 -18.74 -2.33 -0.07
N GLU A 154 -19.74 -3.12 0.23
CA GLU A 154 -21.06 -3.02 -0.40
C GLU A 154 -21.67 -1.62 -0.22
N ASP A 155 -21.47 -1.01 0.95
CA ASP A 155 -21.82 0.38 1.21
C ASP A 155 -20.71 1.34 0.75
N SER A 156 -20.49 1.37 -0.56
CA SER A 156 -19.63 2.34 -1.25
C SER A 156 -20.28 2.82 -2.55
N ALA A 157 -19.88 3.96 -3.04
CA ALA A 157 -20.30 4.45 -4.34
C ALA A 157 -19.72 3.59 -5.47
N LEU A 158 -18.50 3.10 -5.29
CA LEU A 158 -17.84 2.20 -6.24
C LEU A 158 -18.64 0.90 -6.42
N TYR A 159 -19.00 0.23 -5.33
CA TYR A 159 -19.76 -1.02 -5.42
C TYR A 159 -21.14 -0.80 -6.05
N ARG A 160 -21.84 0.29 -5.69
CA ARG A 160 -23.14 0.61 -6.31
C ARG A 160 -23.04 0.87 -7.81
N ALA A 161 -21.93 1.44 -8.28
CA ALA A 161 -21.71 1.69 -9.71
C ALA A 161 -21.22 0.43 -10.46
N HIS A 162 -20.44 -0.40 -9.80
CA HIS A 162 -19.72 -1.54 -10.39
C HIS A 162 -19.74 -2.75 -9.45
N PRO A 163 -20.92 -3.37 -9.19
CA PRO A 163 -21.00 -4.57 -8.35
C PRO A 163 -20.27 -5.78 -8.97
N ASP A 164 -20.03 -5.74 -10.27
CA ASP A 164 -19.30 -6.73 -11.06
C ASP A 164 -17.77 -6.72 -10.80
N TYR A 165 -17.24 -5.70 -10.09
CA TYR A 165 -15.83 -5.66 -9.71
C TYR A 165 -15.53 -6.50 -8.46
N ALA A 166 -16.55 -6.84 -7.66
CA ALA A 166 -16.38 -7.70 -6.50
C ALA A 166 -16.39 -9.17 -6.92
N LEU A 167 -15.52 -9.99 -6.31
CA LEU A 167 -15.37 -11.42 -6.53
C LEU A 167 -16.32 -12.22 -5.63
#